data_171b8233c1d372218e59e35a5067b8da
#
_entry.id   171b8233c1d372218e59e35a5067b8da
#
_cell.length_a   1.000
_cell.length_b   1.000
_cell.length_c   1.000
_cell.angle_alpha   90.00
_cell.angle_beta   90.00
_cell.angle_gamma   90.00
#
_symmetry.space_group_name_H-M   'P 1'
#
loop_
_entity.id
_entity.type
_entity.pdbx_description
1 polymer ?
#
loop_
_entity_poly.entity_id
_entity_poly.type
_entity_poly.pdbx_seq_one_letter_code
_entity_poly.pdbx_strand_id
1 'polypeptide(L)'
;MKTSSELISLCEKALKENWQYVFGAKGRIYSKEEIIKLQERWGNNNVYDHDIETKGGKFCCDCSGLISVLTGIIRNSQGFFDTAIEKKDISERKPEMKGWGVWQKGHIGVYDGDDGFYAMNNSRENMVHKKIEDSAFTHIIKLCDINYDS
;
A
#
# COMPACT_ATOMS: atom_id res chain seq x y z
N MET A 1 1.87 5.50 -18.95
CA MET A 1 1.25 4.97 -17.72
C MET A 1 2.10 3.83 -17.20
N LYS A 2 2.32 3.77 -15.90
CA LYS A 2 3.13 2.72 -15.28
C LYS A 2 2.48 1.34 -15.43
N THR A 3 3.32 0.31 -15.51
CA THR A 3 2.87 -1.07 -15.76
C THR A 3 2.71 -1.87 -14.48
N SER A 4 1.99 -2.98 -14.56
CA SER A 4 1.87 -3.92 -13.45
C SER A 4 3.23 -4.49 -13.05
N SER A 5 4.12 -4.75 -14.00
CA SER A 5 5.48 -5.22 -13.71
C SER A 5 6.29 -4.18 -12.92
N GLU A 6 6.13 -2.89 -13.25
CA GLU A 6 6.77 -1.82 -12.49
C GLU A 6 6.21 -1.73 -11.07
N LEU A 7 4.90 -1.96 -10.89
CA LEU A 7 4.28 -1.97 -9.58
C LEU A 7 4.82 -3.12 -8.70
N ILE A 8 4.94 -4.31 -9.26
CA ILE A 8 5.50 -5.45 -8.54
C ILE A 8 6.97 -5.18 -8.18
N SER A 9 7.75 -4.64 -9.11
CA SER A 9 9.16 -4.28 -8.84
C SER A 9 9.28 -3.27 -7.72
N LEU A 10 8.38 -2.29 -7.66
CA LEU A 10 8.35 -1.32 -6.56
C LEU A 10 8.03 -2.00 -5.22
N CYS A 11 7.07 -2.93 -5.21
CA CYS A 11 6.74 -3.68 -4.00
C CYS A 11 7.93 -4.49 -3.49
N GLU A 12 8.66 -5.14 -4.40
CA GLU A 12 9.86 -5.91 -4.04
C GLU A 12 10.96 -5.00 -3.49
N LYS A 13 11.15 -3.83 -4.08
CA LYS A 13 12.09 -2.81 -3.59
C LYS A 13 11.71 -2.33 -2.20
N ALA A 14 10.44 -2.00 -2.00
CA ALA A 14 9.94 -1.53 -0.71
C ALA A 14 10.14 -2.57 0.39
N LEU A 15 9.92 -3.84 0.05
CA LEU A 15 10.15 -4.96 0.98
C LEU A 15 11.63 -5.09 1.32
N LYS A 16 12.49 -5.09 0.31
CA LYS A 16 13.95 -5.21 0.48
C LYS A 16 14.53 -4.05 1.31
N GLU A 17 14.04 -2.82 1.07
CA GLU A 17 14.50 -1.62 1.76
C GLU A 17 13.78 -1.40 3.09
N ASN A 18 12.81 -2.25 3.41
CA ASN A 18 12.02 -2.18 4.64
C ASN A 18 11.39 -0.78 4.85
N TRP A 19 10.61 -0.33 3.87
CA TRP A 19 9.89 0.94 3.99
C TRP A 19 9.01 0.93 5.23
N GLN A 20 8.93 2.07 5.91
CA GLN A 20 8.24 2.17 7.19
C GLN A 20 6.81 2.66 7.01
N TYR A 21 5.88 2.04 7.71
CA TYR A 21 4.49 2.47 7.71
C TYR A 21 4.29 3.63 8.68
N VAL A 22 3.78 4.74 8.16
CA VAL A 22 3.27 5.85 8.98
C VAL A 22 1.97 6.30 8.34
N PHE A 23 0.88 6.32 9.13
CA PHE A 23 -0.43 6.75 8.64
C PHE A 23 -0.35 8.18 8.08
N GLY A 24 -0.87 8.36 6.87
CA GLY A 24 -0.85 9.66 6.18
C GLY A 24 0.45 9.97 5.44
N ALA A 25 1.50 9.18 5.59
CA ALA A 25 2.75 9.34 4.85
C ALA A 25 2.58 8.89 3.40
N LYS A 26 3.17 9.62 2.45
CA LYS A 26 2.92 9.43 1.02
C LYS A 26 4.15 9.05 0.20
N GLY A 27 5.16 8.47 0.84
CA GLY A 27 6.29 7.91 0.11
C GLY A 27 7.44 8.89 -0.09
N ARG A 28 8.06 9.26 0.99
CA ARG A 28 9.31 10.03 1.03
C ARG A 28 9.97 9.85 2.39
N ILE A 29 11.15 10.44 2.54
CA ILE A 29 11.81 10.48 3.84
C ILE A 29 11.12 11.57 4.68
N TYR A 30 10.66 11.18 5.87
CA TYR A 30 10.04 12.10 6.83
C TYR A 30 10.99 12.34 8.00
N SER A 31 11.13 13.60 8.40
CA SER A 31 11.84 13.94 9.64
C SER A 31 10.96 13.58 10.84
N LYS A 32 11.57 13.51 12.02
CA LYS A 32 10.83 13.30 13.27
C LYS A 32 9.75 14.38 13.44
N GLU A 33 10.08 15.64 13.16
CA GLU A 33 9.15 16.77 13.26
C GLU A 33 7.97 16.61 12.31
N GLU A 34 8.22 16.10 11.10
CA GLU A 34 7.16 15.85 10.11
C GLU A 34 6.23 14.72 10.56
N ILE A 35 6.77 13.69 11.21
CA ILE A 35 5.93 12.60 11.76
C ILE A 35 5.10 13.13 12.93
N ILE A 36 5.65 14.01 13.77
CA ILE A 36 4.89 14.69 14.84
C ILE A 36 3.71 15.45 14.23
N LYS A 37 3.91 16.16 13.11
CA LYS A 37 2.83 16.88 12.43
C LYS A 37 1.76 15.93 11.90
N LEU A 38 2.14 14.75 11.41
CA LEU A 38 1.19 13.73 11.00
C LEU A 38 0.36 13.24 12.19
N GLN A 39 0.97 13.07 13.36
CA GLN A 39 0.25 12.69 14.58
C GLN A 39 -0.72 13.79 15.00
N GLU A 40 -0.33 15.05 14.93
CA GLU A 40 -1.21 16.18 15.24
C GLU A 40 -2.43 16.21 14.30
N ARG A 41 -2.23 15.90 13.02
CA ARG A 41 -3.30 15.90 12.02
C ARG A 41 -4.23 14.70 12.15
N TRP A 42 -3.69 13.51 12.34
CA TRP A 42 -4.43 12.25 12.25
C TRP A 42 -4.72 11.60 13.60
N GLY A 43 -4.12 12.09 14.67
CA GLY A 43 -4.31 11.58 16.02
C GLY A 43 -3.34 10.47 16.41
N ASN A 44 -3.17 10.28 17.72
CA ASN A 44 -2.25 9.29 18.27
C ASN A 44 -2.78 7.84 18.20
N ASN A 45 -4.02 7.66 17.74
CA ASN A 45 -4.58 6.33 17.45
C ASN A 45 -4.25 5.87 16.02
N ASN A 46 -3.68 6.75 15.20
CA ASN A 46 -3.30 6.45 13.82
C ASN A 46 -1.79 6.59 13.62
N VAL A 47 -1.19 7.64 14.17
CA VAL A 47 0.26 7.83 14.18
C VAL A 47 0.71 7.69 15.63
N TYR A 48 1.44 6.61 15.90
CA TYR A 48 1.79 6.24 17.27
C TYR A 48 3.09 6.89 17.73
N ASP A 49 3.28 6.96 19.05
CA ASP A 49 4.51 7.52 19.63
C ASP A 49 5.76 6.77 19.15
N HIS A 50 5.68 5.45 19.00
CA HIS A 50 6.82 4.68 18.49
C HIS A 50 7.19 5.03 17.04
N ASP A 51 6.24 5.49 16.24
CA ASP A 51 6.52 5.98 14.88
C ASP A 51 7.41 7.21 14.95
N ILE A 52 7.09 8.13 15.84
CA ILE A 52 7.89 9.35 16.08
C ILE A 52 9.30 8.98 16.56
N GLU A 53 9.38 8.04 17.49
CA GLU A 53 10.65 7.65 18.13
C GLU A 53 11.58 6.88 17.19
N THR A 54 11.04 6.10 16.24
CA THR A 54 11.83 5.10 15.49
C THR A 54 11.92 5.33 13.99
N LYS A 55 11.03 6.14 13.39
CA LYS A 55 10.92 6.22 11.93
C LYS A 55 11.39 7.52 11.30
N GLY A 56 11.79 8.50 12.09
CA GLY A 56 12.38 9.74 11.57
C GLY A 56 13.63 9.46 10.75
N GLY A 57 13.76 10.12 9.60
CA GLY A 57 14.88 9.94 8.69
C GLY A 57 14.75 8.73 7.76
N LYS A 58 13.66 7.98 7.85
CA LYS A 58 13.41 6.80 7.03
C LYS A 58 12.35 7.08 5.96
N PHE A 59 12.36 6.25 4.90
CA PHE A 59 11.34 6.33 3.86
C PHE A 59 10.02 5.76 4.40
N CYS A 60 8.98 6.59 4.42
CA CYS A 60 7.70 6.25 5.02
C CYS A 60 6.56 6.40 4.02
N CYS A 61 5.61 5.47 4.06
CA CYS A 61 4.33 5.62 3.38
C CYS A 61 3.24 4.78 4.07
N ASP A 62 2.00 5.10 3.78
CA ASP A 62 0.86 4.29 4.23
C ASP A 62 0.47 3.26 3.16
N CYS A 63 -0.64 2.54 3.36
CA CYS A 63 -1.04 1.46 2.46
C CYS A 63 -1.32 1.95 1.04
N SER A 64 -2.09 3.01 0.88
CA SER A 64 -2.38 3.61 -0.43
C SER A 64 -1.19 4.36 -0.99
N GLY A 65 -0.34 4.91 -0.12
CA GLY A 65 0.88 5.62 -0.51
C GLY A 65 1.84 4.77 -1.32
N LEU A 66 1.89 3.46 -1.07
CA LEU A 66 2.72 2.53 -1.84
C LEU A 66 2.42 2.61 -3.35
N ILE A 67 1.14 2.58 -3.70
CA ILE A 67 0.73 2.67 -5.11
C ILE A 67 0.92 4.10 -5.63
N SER A 68 0.59 5.09 -4.82
CA SER A 68 0.73 6.50 -5.20
C SER A 68 2.18 6.90 -5.48
N VAL A 69 3.15 6.29 -4.83
CA VAL A 69 4.58 6.50 -5.13
C VAL A 69 4.88 6.21 -6.60
N LEU A 70 4.33 5.10 -7.11
CA LEU A 70 4.58 4.71 -8.50
C LEU A 70 3.83 5.60 -9.48
N THR A 71 2.55 5.80 -9.25
CA THR A 71 1.67 6.48 -10.21
C THR A 71 1.81 8.00 -10.20
N GLY A 72 2.27 8.57 -9.09
CA GLY A 72 2.28 10.02 -8.88
C GLY A 72 0.90 10.59 -8.58
N ILE A 73 -0.13 9.75 -8.52
CA ILE A 73 -1.51 10.16 -8.25
C ILE A 73 -1.86 9.76 -6.83
N ILE A 74 -2.19 10.74 -6.00
CA ILE A 74 -2.53 10.50 -4.60
C ILE A 74 -3.99 10.11 -4.48
N ARG A 75 -4.23 8.87 -4.04
CA ARG A 75 -5.56 8.37 -3.69
C ARG A 75 -5.46 7.65 -2.35
N ASN A 76 -6.53 7.70 -1.55
CA ASN A 76 -6.64 6.82 -0.39
C ASN A 76 -7.18 5.44 -0.84
N SER A 77 -7.28 4.48 0.08
CA SER A 77 -7.75 3.13 -0.26
C SER A 77 -9.16 3.14 -0.87
N GLN A 78 -10.05 3.97 -0.36
CA GLN A 78 -11.41 4.11 -0.92
C GLN A 78 -11.37 4.68 -2.34
N GLY A 79 -10.51 5.66 -2.59
CA GLY A 79 -10.35 6.25 -3.92
C GLY A 79 -9.87 5.25 -4.95
N PHE A 80 -8.97 4.35 -4.59
CA PHE A 80 -8.54 3.26 -5.48
C PHE A 80 -9.70 2.30 -5.78
N PHE A 81 -10.52 2.00 -4.79
CA PHE A 81 -11.69 1.16 -4.99
C PHE A 81 -12.71 1.82 -5.93
N ASP A 82 -13.04 3.08 -5.65
CA ASP A 82 -14.07 3.80 -6.41
C ASP A 82 -13.68 4.01 -7.87
N THR A 83 -12.40 4.16 -8.18
CA THR A 83 -11.90 4.39 -9.53
C THR A 83 -11.47 3.11 -10.26
N ALA A 84 -11.52 1.96 -9.60
CA ALA A 84 -11.11 0.69 -10.22
C ALA A 84 -11.95 0.37 -11.46
N ILE A 85 -11.28 -0.15 -12.49
CA ILE A 85 -11.93 -0.54 -13.75
C ILE A 85 -12.81 -1.78 -13.56
N GLU A 86 -12.33 -2.73 -12.75
CA GLU A 86 -13.06 -3.94 -12.38
C GLU A 86 -12.92 -4.18 -10.88
N LYS A 87 -13.98 -4.73 -10.28
CA LYS A 87 -14.00 -5.12 -8.86
C LYS A 87 -14.61 -6.51 -8.79
N LYS A 88 -13.88 -7.42 -8.14
CA LYS A 88 -14.32 -8.82 -7.99
C LYS A 88 -14.15 -9.24 -6.54
N ASP A 89 -14.89 -10.26 -6.13
CA ASP A 89 -14.68 -10.90 -4.85
C ASP A 89 -13.27 -11.49 -4.80
N ILE A 90 -12.63 -11.44 -3.63
CA ILE A 90 -11.25 -11.93 -3.48
C ILE A 90 -11.13 -13.42 -3.85
N SER A 91 -12.20 -14.18 -3.73
CA SER A 91 -12.23 -15.60 -4.12
C SER A 91 -12.07 -15.80 -5.63
N GLU A 92 -12.31 -14.78 -6.43
CA GLU A 92 -12.20 -14.83 -7.89
C GLU A 92 -10.79 -14.50 -8.40
N ARG A 93 -9.83 -14.34 -7.49
CA ARG A 93 -8.45 -14.02 -7.89
C ARG A 93 -7.84 -15.12 -8.75
N LYS A 94 -7.06 -14.71 -9.73
CA LYS A 94 -6.37 -15.60 -10.69
C LYS A 94 -4.94 -15.09 -10.90
N PRO A 95 -4.00 -15.97 -11.33
CA PRO A 95 -2.60 -15.56 -11.55
C PRO A 95 -2.42 -14.37 -12.50
N GLU A 96 -3.25 -14.27 -13.53
CA GLU A 96 -3.20 -13.17 -14.50
C GLU A 96 -3.57 -11.80 -13.91
N MET A 97 -4.12 -11.77 -12.71
CA MET A 97 -4.44 -10.54 -11.99
C MET A 97 -3.24 -10.00 -11.19
N LYS A 98 -2.04 -10.51 -11.43
CA LYS A 98 -0.81 -10.00 -10.80
C LYS A 98 -0.70 -8.49 -10.99
N GLY A 99 -0.49 -7.76 -9.89
CA GLY A 99 -0.42 -6.30 -9.90
C GLY A 99 -1.77 -5.60 -9.71
N TRP A 100 -2.88 -6.34 -9.64
CA TRP A 100 -4.15 -5.75 -9.23
C TRP A 100 -4.08 -5.39 -7.75
N GLY A 101 -4.95 -4.47 -7.31
CA GLY A 101 -5.09 -4.17 -5.89
C GLY A 101 -5.87 -5.26 -5.17
N VAL A 102 -5.47 -5.58 -3.94
CA VAL A 102 -6.30 -6.35 -3.01
C VAL A 102 -6.82 -5.38 -1.96
N TRP A 103 -8.10 -5.45 -1.66
CA TRP A 103 -8.78 -4.37 -0.95
C TRP A 103 -9.74 -4.86 0.11
N GLN A 104 -9.79 -4.13 1.21
CA GLN A 104 -10.85 -4.16 2.20
C GLN A 104 -11.09 -2.71 2.63
N LYS A 105 -12.21 -2.44 3.27
CA LYS A 105 -12.48 -1.08 3.74
C LYS A 105 -11.34 -0.61 4.64
N GLY A 106 -10.71 0.49 4.26
CA GLY A 106 -9.63 1.12 5.01
C GLY A 106 -8.24 0.55 4.75
N HIS A 107 -8.09 -0.42 3.83
CA HIS A 107 -6.77 -1.02 3.56
C HIS A 107 -6.64 -1.51 2.12
N ILE A 108 -5.45 -1.42 1.56
CA ILE A 108 -5.15 -1.88 0.21
C ILE A 108 -3.74 -2.46 0.15
N GLY A 109 -3.57 -3.48 -0.68
CA GLY A 109 -2.28 -4.04 -1.03
C GLY A 109 -2.21 -4.34 -2.52
N VAL A 110 -1.19 -5.06 -2.94
CA VAL A 110 -0.94 -5.41 -4.35
C VAL A 110 -0.84 -6.93 -4.47
N TYR A 111 -1.65 -7.51 -5.37
CA TYR A 111 -1.67 -8.96 -5.59
C TYR A 111 -0.38 -9.42 -6.27
N ASP A 112 0.23 -10.50 -5.75
CA ASP A 112 1.48 -11.03 -6.30
C ASP A 112 1.28 -12.04 -7.43
N GLY A 113 0.06 -12.44 -7.72
CA GLY A 113 -0.25 -13.43 -8.76
C GLY A 113 -0.12 -14.89 -8.31
N ASP A 114 0.20 -15.12 -7.03
CA ASP A 114 0.45 -16.46 -6.48
C ASP A 114 -0.14 -16.59 -5.07
N ASP A 115 -1.43 -16.23 -4.94
CA ASP A 115 -2.18 -16.26 -3.69
C ASP A 115 -1.60 -15.42 -2.54
N GLY A 116 -0.74 -14.47 -2.85
CA GLY A 116 -0.11 -13.58 -1.89
C GLY A 116 -0.31 -12.11 -2.21
N PHE A 117 0.15 -11.26 -1.31
CA PHE A 117 0.07 -9.82 -1.49
C PHE A 117 1.28 -9.11 -0.88
N TYR A 118 1.57 -7.94 -1.47
CA TYR A 118 2.48 -6.96 -0.89
C TYR A 118 1.65 -5.83 -0.29
N ALA A 119 2.02 -5.35 0.88
CA ALA A 119 1.36 -4.18 1.46
C ALA A 119 2.26 -3.44 2.44
N MET A 120 2.07 -2.12 2.49
CA MET A 120 2.44 -1.34 3.67
C MET A 120 1.34 -1.64 4.70
N ASN A 121 1.60 -2.57 5.59
CA ASN A 121 0.52 -3.26 6.31
C ASN A 121 0.01 -2.49 7.52
N ASN A 122 0.89 -2.20 8.45
CA ASN A 122 0.57 -1.41 9.63
C ASN A 122 1.86 -0.89 10.28
N SER A 123 1.69 -0.08 11.32
CA SER A 123 2.80 0.58 12.01
C SER A 123 3.82 -0.39 12.63
N ARG A 124 3.41 -1.60 12.96
CA ARG A 124 4.30 -2.60 13.58
C ARG A 124 5.03 -3.46 12.57
N GLU A 125 4.31 -3.86 11.53
CA GLU A 125 4.84 -4.78 10.51
C GLU A 125 5.56 -4.07 9.38
N ASN A 126 5.17 -2.83 9.08
CA ASN A 126 5.68 -2.05 7.95
C ASN A 126 5.37 -2.74 6.61
N MET A 127 6.34 -2.85 5.70
CA MET A 127 6.13 -3.53 4.41
C MET A 127 6.15 -5.04 4.60
N VAL A 128 5.16 -5.73 4.03
CA VAL A 128 5.04 -7.19 4.14
C VAL A 128 4.78 -7.84 2.78
N HIS A 129 5.09 -9.13 2.70
CA HIS A 129 4.65 -10.02 1.63
C HIS A 129 4.06 -11.26 2.32
N LYS A 130 2.74 -11.40 2.26
CA LYS A 130 1.99 -12.44 2.99
C LYS A 130 1.01 -13.15 2.07
N LYS A 131 0.37 -14.20 2.59
CA LYS A 131 -0.67 -14.94 1.86
C LYS A 131 -2.03 -14.27 2.02
N ILE A 132 -2.85 -14.31 0.97
CA ILE A 132 -4.22 -13.80 1.00
C ILE A 132 -5.03 -14.48 2.11
N GLU A 133 -4.84 -15.78 2.33
CA GLU A 133 -5.56 -16.53 3.37
C GLU A 133 -5.32 -15.98 4.78
N ASP A 134 -4.20 -15.28 5.00
CA ASP A 134 -3.88 -14.67 6.28
C ASP A 134 -4.34 -13.21 6.39
N SER A 135 -5.14 -12.75 5.43
CA SER A 135 -5.64 -11.38 5.36
C SER A 135 -7.16 -11.31 5.53
N ALA A 136 -7.66 -10.08 5.66
CA ALA A 136 -9.10 -9.81 5.67
C ALA A 136 -9.56 -9.11 4.38
N PHE A 137 -8.78 -9.18 3.30
CA PHE A 137 -9.17 -8.58 2.03
C PHE A 137 -10.44 -9.21 1.49
N THR A 138 -11.35 -8.37 1.02
CA THR A 138 -12.67 -8.79 0.52
C THR A 138 -12.75 -8.77 -1.01
N HIS A 139 -11.96 -7.90 -1.64
CA HIS A 139 -12.03 -7.65 -3.08
C HIS A 139 -10.66 -7.68 -3.74
N ILE A 140 -10.66 -8.02 -5.02
CA ILE A 140 -9.52 -7.79 -5.92
C ILE A 140 -9.97 -6.81 -7.00
N ILE A 141 -9.16 -5.76 -7.23
CA ILE A 141 -9.58 -4.62 -8.05
C ILE A 141 -8.53 -4.28 -9.10
N LYS A 142 -8.99 -4.00 -10.31
CA LYS A 142 -8.12 -3.59 -11.42
C LYS A 142 -7.93 -2.08 -11.34
N LEU A 143 -6.73 -1.63 -11.03
CA LEU A 143 -6.43 -0.23 -10.81
C LEU A 143 -6.47 0.58 -12.11
N CYS A 144 -7.15 1.73 -12.11
CA CYS A 144 -7.28 2.54 -13.32
C CYS A 144 -5.97 3.24 -13.72
N ASP A 145 -5.05 3.43 -12.78
CA ASP A 145 -3.79 4.15 -13.02
C ASP A 145 -2.63 3.24 -13.46
N ILE A 146 -2.88 1.95 -13.62
CA ILE A 146 -1.87 0.95 -13.97
C ILE A 146 -2.21 0.33 -15.33
N ASN A 147 -1.19 0.14 -16.16
CA ASN A 147 -1.32 -0.55 -17.45
C ASN A 147 -1.07 -2.04 -17.26
N TYR A 148 -2.08 -2.85 -17.54
CA TYR A 148 -2.03 -4.30 -17.41
C TYR A 148 -1.84 -5.03 -18.75
N ASP A 149 -1.68 -4.29 -19.83
CA ASP A 149 -1.61 -4.86 -21.18
C ASP A 149 -0.20 -5.30 -21.60
N SER A 150 0.78 -5.14 -20.73
CA SER A 150 2.17 -5.48 -21.06
C SER A 150 2.54 -6.91 -20.70
#